data_93c192374c254208088398e7d3bf86a8
#
_entry.id   93c192374c254208088398e7d3bf86a8
#
_cell.length_a   1.000
_cell.length_b   1.000
_cell.length_c   1.000
_cell.angle_alpha   90.00
_cell.angle_beta   90.00
_cell.angle_gamma   90.00
#
_symmetry.space_group_name_H-M   'P 1'
#
loop_
_entity.id
_entity.type
_entity.pdbx_description
1 polymer ?
#
loop_
_entity_poly.entity_id
_entity_poly.type
_entity_poly.pdbx_seq_one_letter_code
_entity_poly.pdbx_strand_id
1 'polypeptide(L)'
;GLNTGYEGGIGMKELQVSHTKLHVLKGDITRCEVAAIVNAANESLLGGGGVDGAIHRAAGPELLAACRLLNGCRTGEAKLTPGFQLKAASVIHTVGPVWRGGTHGEADLLASCYQKSLELADSNGIHTLAFPAISTGIYGYPLSQATKIAVGTVKAYLENQPQSIITEIIFVCFDDATVAAYEQTFKELERRNA
;
A
#
# COMPACT_ATOMS: atom_id res chain seq x y z
N GLY A 1 14.89 -0.56 -11.97
CA GLY A 1 15.17 -1.29 -10.75
C GLY A 1 14.42 -0.78 -9.55
N LEU A 2 14.18 -1.67 -8.59
CA LEU A 2 13.46 -1.36 -7.36
C LEU A 2 14.44 -0.86 -6.30
N ASN A 3 14.79 0.42 -6.36
CA ASN A 3 15.66 1.01 -5.35
C ASN A 3 14.84 1.45 -4.14
N THR A 4 14.72 0.57 -3.15
CA THR A 4 14.00 0.82 -1.91
C THR A 4 14.93 1.11 -0.74
N GLY A 5 16.24 1.05 -0.94
CA GLY A 5 17.22 1.17 0.13
C GLY A 5 17.37 -0.10 0.97
N TYR A 6 16.87 -1.23 0.49
CA TYR A 6 16.94 -2.52 1.18
C TYR A 6 17.92 -3.47 0.50
N GLU A 7 18.82 -4.03 1.28
CA GLU A 7 19.71 -5.10 0.84
C GLU A 7 19.35 -6.41 1.56
N GLY A 8 18.89 -7.32 0.78
CA GLY A 8 18.72 -8.72 0.98
C GLY A 8 18.47 -9.35 2.36
N GLY A 9 17.56 -10.24 2.45
CA GLY A 9 17.35 -11.20 3.52
C GLY A 9 16.88 -12.52 2.95
N ILE A 10 16.93 -13.57 3.77
CA ILE A 10 16.46 -14.90 3.40
C ILE A 10 14.98 -15.00 3.76
N GLY A 11 14.12 -15.41 2.80
CA GLY A 11 12.70 -15.62 3.05
C GLY A 11 11.90 -15.62 1.77
N MET A 12 10.58 -15.88 1.87
CA MET A 12 9.69 -15.79 0.72
C MET A 12 9.27 -14.34 0.51
N LYS A 13 9.95 -13.66 -0.38
CA LYS A 13 9.77 -12.23 -0.66
C LYS A 13 8.99 -11.95 -1.94
N GLU A 14 8.64 -12.98 -2.68
CA GLU A 14 7.90 -12.87 -3.94
C GLU A 14 6.75 -13.86 -4.00
N LEU A 15 5.68 -13.45 -4.64
CA LEU A 15 4.52 -14.29 -4.92
C LEU A 15 3.97 -13.90 -6.28
N GLN A 16 3.79 -14.87 -7.18
CA GLN A 16 3.16 -14.62 -8.47
C GLN A 16 1.65 -14.82 -8.35
N VAL A 17 0.88 -13.81 -8.73
CA VAL A 17 -0.58 -13.89 -8.78
C VAL A 17 -1.03 -13.47 -10.17
N SER A 18 -1.58 -14.40 -10.95
CA SER A 18 -1.88 -14.18 -12.38
C SER A 18 -0.65 -13.65 -13.10
N HIS A 19 -0.73 -12.52 -13.76
CA HIS A 19 0.40 -11.89 -14.45
C HIS A 19 1.10 -10.79 -13.63
N THR A 20 0.77 -10.72 -12.34
CA THR A 20 1.32 -9.69 -11.43
C THR A 20 2.29 -10.31 -10.43
N LYS A 21 3.45 -9.71 -10.28
CA LYS A 21 4.42 -10.12 -9.27
C LYS A 21 4.26 -9.27 -8.02
N LEU A 22 4.10 -9.93 -6.88
CA LEU A 22 4.06 -9.28 -5.57
C LEU A 22 5.42 -9.44 -4.90
N HIS A 23 5.92 -8.37 -4.28
CA HIS A 23 7.20 -8.36 -3.56
C HIS A 23 7.01 -7.83 -2.14
N VAL A 24 7.87 -8.27 -1.23
CA VAL A 24 7.99 -7.71 0.11
C VAL A 24 9.40 -7.18 0.28
N LEU A 25 9.54 -5.92 0.67
CA LEU A 25 10.82 -5.27 0.90
C LEU A 25 10.79 -4.45 2.19
N LYS A 26 11.92 -4.39 2.86
CA LYS A 26 12.14 -3.40 3.93
C LYS A 26 12.81 -2.18 3.31
N GLY A 27 12.27 -1.00 3.51
CA GLY A 27 12.87 0.19 2.93
C GLY A 27 12.01 1.44 3.11
N ASP A 28 12.34 2.45 2.32
CA ASP A 28 11.69 3.75 2.31
C ASP A 28 10.82 3.88 1.05
N ILE A 29 9.50 3.91 1.26
CA ILE A 29 8.54 3.97 0.14
C ILE A 29 8.72 5.25 -0.70
N THR A 30 9.22 6.34 -0.10
CA THR A 30 9.43 7.61 -0.83
C THR A 30 10.53 7.51 -1.88
N ARG A 31 11.35 6.46 -1.81
CA ARG A 31 12.46 6.21 -2.73
C ARG A 31 12.14 5.15 -3.79
N CYS A 32 10.95 4.56 -3.74
CA CYS A 32 10.57 3.53 -4.69
C CYS A 32 10.40 4.10 -6.09
N GLU A 33 11.01 3.45 -7.07
CA GLU A 33 10.93 3.80 -8.49
C GLU A 33 9.80 3.02 -9.16
N VAL A 34 8.58 3.36 -8.77
CA VAL A 34 7.34 2.78 -9.29
C VAL A 34 6.46 3.88 -9.85
N ALA A 35 5.43 3.51 -10.61
CA ALA A 35 4.53 4.50 -11.20
C ALA A 35 3.71 5.24 -10.12
N ALA A 36 3.30 4.54 -9.06
CA ALA A 36 2.60 5.17 -7.96
C ALA A 36 2.99 4.54 -6.62
N ILE A 37 3.06 5.38 -5.58
CA ILE A 37 3.13 4.92 -4.20
C ILE A 37 1.81 5.20 -3.51
N VAL A 38 1.43 4.35 -2.56
CA VAL A 38 0.24 4.54 -1.75
C VAL A 38 0.62 5.22 -0.45
N ASN A 39 -0.14 6.22 -0.07
CA ASN A 39 0.00 6.94 1.19
C ASN A 39 -1.08 6.46 2.17
N ALA A 40 -0.68 6.12 3.39
CA ALA A 40 -1.60 5.87 4.49
C ALA A 40 -1.95 7.22 5.14
N ALA A 41 -2.95 7.87 4.59
CA ALA A 41 -3.37 9.22 4.98
C ALA A 41 -4.42 9.18 6.10
N ASN A 42 -4.73 10.36 6.64
CA ASN A 42 -5.91 10.57 7.46
C ASN A 42 -7.04 11.19 6.62
N GLU A 43 -8.24 11.29 7.17
CA GLU A 43 -9.41 11.75 6.42
C GLU A 43 -9.29 13.19 5.90
N SER A 44 -8.48 14.04 6.54
CA SER A 44 -8.26 15.42 6.08
C SER A 44 -7.39 15.49 4.83
N LEU A 45 -6.51 14.52 4.60
CA LEU A 45 -5.46 14.50 3.59
C LEU A 45 -4.42 15.63 3.73
N LEU A 46 -4.36 16.29 4.88
CA LEU A 46 -3.52 17.46 5.09
C LEU A 46 -2.17 17.14 5.78
N GLY A 47 -1.74 15.89 5.68
CA GLY A 47 -0.48 15.47 6.27
C GLY A 47 -0.65 14.94 7.69
N GLY A 48 0.43 14.43 8.24
CA GLY A 48 0.46 13.84 9.58
C GLY A 48 1.83 13.25 9.87
N GLY A 49 1.87 12.29 10.78
CA GLY A 49 3.12 11.58 11.14
C GLY A 49 3.35 10.33 10.29
N GLY A 50 4.38 9.57 10.65
CA GLY A 50 4.71 8.30 9.99
C GLY A 50 4.94 8.43 8.49
N VAL A 51 4.44 7.48 7.71
CA VAL A 51 4.63 7.47 6.26
C VAL A 51 3.99 8.68 5.58
N ASP A 52 2.85 9.15 6.09
CA ASP A 52 2.17 10.34 5.56
C ASP A 52 3.09 11.57 5.63
N GLY A 53 3.69 11.83 6.79
CA GLY A 53 4.64 12.92 6.95
C GLY A 53 5.88 12.76 6.07
N ALA A 54 6.41 11.54 5.95
CA ALA A 54 7.57 11.26 5.10
C ALA A 54 7.27 11.53 3.63
N ILE A 55 6.10 11.13 3.15
CA ILE A 55 5.69 11.35 1.75
C ILE A 55 5.53 12.84 1.48
N HIS A 56 4.87 13.59 2.37
CA HIS A 56 4.72 15.03 2.19
C HIS A 56 6.08 15.76 2.18
N ARG A 57 7.01 15.38 3.05
CA ARG A 57 8.35 15.98 3.06
C ARG A 57 9.11 15.69 1.78
N ALA A 58 9.05 14.46 1.30
CA ALA A 58 9.77 14.06 0.08
C ALA A 58 9.15 14.66 -1.19
N ALA A 59 7.83 14.78 -1.25
CA ALA A 59 7.10 15.33 -2.40
C ALA A 59 7.24 16.85 -2.52
N GLY A 60 7.45 17.54 -1.40
CA GLY A 60 7.47 18.99 -1.34
C GLY A 60 6.08 19.60 -1.13
N PRO A 61 6.00 20.94 -0.98
CA PRO A 61 4.76 21.63 -0.56
C PRO A 61 3.62 21.54 -1.57
N GLU A 62 3.91 21.24 -2.82
CA GLU A 62 2.89 21.13 -3.87
C GLU A 62 1.92 19.97 -3.61
N LEU A 63 2.38 18.90 -2.95
CA LEU A 63 1.50 17.78 -2.62
C LEU A 63 0.40 18.21 -1.67
N LEU A 64 0.73 18.98 -0.62
CA LEU A 64 -0.28 19.49 0.30
C LEU A 64 -1.29 20.39 -0.40
N ALA A 65 -0.82 21.25 -1.30
CA ALA A 65 -1.70 22.12 -2.09
C ALA A 65 -2.67 21.29 -2.94
N ALA A 66 -2.20 20.24 -3.59
CA ALA A 66 -3.05 19.33 -4.37
C ALA A 66 -4.07 18.61 -3.47
N CYS A 67 -3.64 18.12 -2.30
CA CYS A 67 -4.51 17.44 -1.36
C CYS A 67 -5.64 18.32 -0.85
N ARG A 68 -5.37 19.61 -0.62
CA ARG A 68 -6.41 20.56 -0.19
C ARG A 68 -7.57 20.63 -1.17
N LEU A 69 -7.29 20.53 -2.46
CA LEU A 69 -8.32 20.57 -3.49
C LEU A 69 -9.22 19.34 -3.51
N LEU A 70 -8.80 18.26 -2.88
CA LEU A 70 -9.56 16.99 -2.83
C LEU A 70 -10.65 17.02 -1.76
N ASN A 71 -10.61 17.95 -0.81
CA ASN A 71 -11.60 18.08 0.26
C ASN A 71 -11.75 16.82 1.11
N GLY A 72 -10.63 16.23 1.52
CA GLY A 72 -10.62 15.05 2.36
C GLY A 72 -10.88 13.74 1.62
N CYS A 73 -10.89 12.66 2.39
CA CYS A 73 -11.14 11.31 1.90
C CYS A 73 -11.72 10.47 3.03
N ARG A 74 -12.77 9.73 2.77
CA ARG A 74 -13.39 8.86 3.79
C ARG A 74 -12.52 7.64 4.07
N THR A 75 -12.61 7.12 5.30
CA THR A 75 -11.99 5.85 5.65
C THR A 75 -12.45 4.75 4.67
N GLY A 76 -11.50 3.99 4.16
CA GLY A 76 -11.76 2.93 3.17
C GLY A 76 -11.74 3.38 1.72
N GLU A 77 -11.72 4.67 1.46
CA GLU A 77 -11.67 5.25 0.11
C GLU A 77 -10.24 5.63 -0.28
N ALA A 78 -10.05 5.99 -1.55
CA ALA A 78 -8.74 6.41 -2.07
C ALA A 78 -8.89 7.52 -3.09
N LYS A 79 -7.90 8.43 -3.15
CA LYS A 79 -7.85 9.56 -4.09
C LYS A 79 -6.44 9.72 -4.65
N LEU A 80 -6.33 10.18 -5.88
CA LEU A 80 -5.08 10.27 -6.63
C LEU A 80 -4.59 11.71 -6.74
N THR A 81 -3.27 11.91 -6.58
CA THR A 81 -2.59 13.16 -6.90
C THR A 81 -1.31 12.86 -7.68
N PRO A 82 -0.72 13.89 -8.35
CA PRO A 82 0.66 13.77 -8.81
C PRO A 82 1.64 13.57 -7.65
N GLY A 83 2.83 13.05 -7.95
CA GLY A 83 3.88 12.80 -6.95
C GLY A 83 4.87 13.95 -6.75
N PHE A 84 4.82 14.98 -7.60
CA PHE A 84 5.70 16.16 -7.56
C PHE A 84 7.18 15.77 -7.48
N GLN A 85 7.86 16.01 -6.36
CA GLN A 85 9.30 15.72 -6.24
C GLN A 85 9.62 14.26 -5.93
N LEU A 86 8.63 13.41 -5.72
CA LEU A 86 8.84 11.99 -5.53
C LEU A 86 9.35 11.32 -6.81
N LYS A 87 10.01 10.16 -6.67
CA LYS A 87 10.37 9.34 -7.83
C LYS A 87 9.14 8.75 -8.50
N ALA A 88 8.11 8.42 -7.73
CA ALA A 88 6.83 7.97 -8.27
C ALA A 88 6.08 9.13 -8.91
N ALA A 89 5.51 8.90 -10.08
CA ALA A 89 4.76 9.94 -10.80
C ALA A 89 3.47 10.32 -10.10
N SER A 90 2.86 9.40 -9.34
CA SER A 90 1.57 9.60 -8.68
C SER A 90 1.59 9.08 -7.25
N VAL A 91 0.68 9.63 -6.44
CA VAL A 91 0.40 9.16 -5.08
C VAL A 91 -1.08 8.79 -4.99
N ILE A 92 -1.35 7.60 -4.50
CA ILE A 92 -2.71 7.18 -4.14
C ILE A 92 -2.84 7.34 -2.62
N HIS A 93 -3.71 8.24 -2.19
CA HIS A 93 -3.98 8.50 -0.77
C HIS A 93 -5.17 7.66 -0.35
N THR A 94 -4.97 6.75 0.59
CA THR A 94 -6.04 5.93 1.16
C THR A 94 -6.06 6.07 2.68
N VAL A 95 -7.24 5.96 3.26
CA VAL A 95 -7.44 6.21 4.70
C VAL A 95 -7.85 4.91 5.37
N GLY A 96 -6.90 4.30 6.09
CA GLY A 96 -7.15 3.08 6.84
C GLY A 96 -7.97 3.31 8.09
N PRO A 97 -8.64 2.26 8.60
CA PRO A 97 -9.40 2.36 9.84
C PRO A 97 -8.50 2.40 11.06
N VAL A 98 -8.96 3.08 12.10
CA VAL A 98 -8.42 2.97 13.46
C VAL A 98 -8.92 1.65 14.05
N TRP A 99 -8.03 0.87 14.66
CA TRP A 99 -8.44 -0.37 15.30
C TRP A 99 -9.22 -0.11 16.58
N ARG A 100 -10.40 -0.71 16.69
CA ARG A 100 -11.29 -0.59 17.84
C ARG A 100 -11.81 -1.96 18.29
N GLY A 101 -10.94 -2.98 18.22
CA GLY A 101 -11.24 -4.32 18.68
C GLY A 101 -11.76 -5.30 17.61
N GLY A 102 -11.98 -4.85 16.39
CA GLY A 102 -12.35 -5.74 15.27
C GLY A 102 -13.83 -5.93 15.04
N THR A 103 -14.71 -5.21 15.76
CA THR A 103 -16.16 -5.35 15.63
C THR A 103 -16.84 -4.11 15.03
N HIS A 104 -16.05 -3.18 14.46
CA HIS A 104 -16.55 -1.93 13.90
C HIS A 104 -16.33 -1.85 12.38
N GLY A 105 -16.28 -2.99 11.71
CA GLY A 105 -16.09 -3.04 10.26
C GLY A 105 -14.66 -2.79 9.80
N GLU A 106 -13.68 -2.86 10.71
CA GLU A 106 -12.28 -2.53 10.38
C GLU A 106 -11.71 -3.42 9.29
N ALA A 107 -12.04 -4.72 9.29
CA ALA A 107 -11.53 -5.63 8.27
C ALA A 107 -12.02 -5.25 6.86
N ASP A 108 -13.29 -4.93 6.72
CA ASP A 108 -13.86 -4.52 5.43
C ASP A 108 -13.32 -3.16 4.99
N LEU A 109 -13.12 -2.23 5.92
CA LEU A 109 -12.56 -0.92 5.62
C LEU A 109 -11.10 -1.01 5.19
N LEU A 110 -10.30 -1.87 5.85
CA LEU A 110 -8.91 -2.08 5.45
C LEU A 110 -8.84 -2.75 4.07
N ALA A 111 -9.65 -3.77 3.82
CA ALA A 111 -9.73 -4.40 2.51
C ALA A 111 -10.11 -3.39 1.42
N SER A 112 -11.07 -2.51 1.72
CA SER A 112 -11.49 -1.45 0.80
C SER A 112 -10.33 -0.52 0.42
N CYS A 113 -9.43 -0.19 1.35
CA CYS A 113 -8.25 0.63 1.06
C CYS A 113 -7.40 0.01 -0.05
N TYR A 114 -7.14 -1.28 0.04
CA TYR A 114 -6.36 -1.99 -0.98
C TYR A 114 -7.11 -2.09 -2.29
N GLN A 115 -8.38 -2.45 -2.25
CA GLN A 115 -9.20 -2.59 -3.46
C GLN A 115 -9.36 -1.26 -4.19
N LYS A 116 -9.72 -0.19 -3.49
CA LYS A 116 -9.90 1.14 -4.09
C LYS A 116 -8.58 1.66 -4.69
N SER A 117 -7.46 1.39 -4.03
CA SER A 117 -6.14 1.76 -4.55
C SER A 117 -5.83 1.03 -5.86
N LEU A 118 -6.13 -0.25 -5.94
CA LEU A 118 -5.92 -1.05 -7.16
C LEU A 118 -6.85 -0.60 -8.29
N GLU A 119 -8.11 -0.28 -7.99
CA GLU A 119 -9.05 0.27 -8.96
C GLU A 119 -8.54 1.59 -9.55
N LEU A 120 -8.02 2.49 -8.72
CA LEU A 120 -7.43 3.74 -9.18
C LEU A 120 -6.20 3.49 -10.06
N ALA A 121 -5.35 2.54 -9.69
CA ALA A 121 -4.18 2.19 -10.49
C ALA A 121 -4.59 1.72 -11.88
N ASP A 122 -5.53 0.77 -11.97
CA ASP A 122 -6.01 0.27 -13.25
C ASP A 122 -6.67 1.36 -14.09
N SER A 123 -7.46 2.25 -13.47
CA SER A 123 -8.16 3.33 -14.19
C SER A 123 -7.23 4.44 -14.68
N ASN A 124 -6.02 4.53 -14.14
CA ASN A 124 -5.09 5.62 -14.44
C ASN A 124 -3.78 5.18 -15.11
N GLY A 125 -3.76 3.99 -15.69
CA GLY A 125 -2.59 3.51 -16.43
C GLY A 125 -1.38 3.19 -15.57
N ILE A 126 -1.56 2.86 -14.31
CA ILE A 126 -0.48 2.59 -13.35
C ILE A 126 -0.17 1.10 -13.35
N HIS A 127 1.01 0.73 -13.84
CA HIS A 127 1.44 -0.67 -13.96
C HIS A 127 2.20 -1.17 -12.72
N THR A 128 2.85 -0.28 -11.99
CA THR A 128 3.68 -0.63 -10.84
C THR A 128 3.28 0.21 -9.63
N LEU A 129 3.15 -0.43 -8.47
CA LEU A 129 2.55 0.16 -7.28
C LEU A 129 3.27 -0.30 -6.02
N ALA A 130 3.51 0.61 -5.07
CA ALA A 130 4.05 0.28 -3.77
C ALA A 130 3.07 0.66 -2.66
N PHE A 131 2.83 -0.27 -1.74
CA PHE A 131 1.97 -0.08 -0.58
C PHE A 131 2.77 0.00 0.71
N PRO A 132 2.43 0.90 1.64
CA PRO A 132 2.89 0.83 3.01
C PRO A 132 2.03 -0.18 3.79
N ALA A 133 2.40 -0.47 5.03
CA ALA A 133 1.58 -1.27 5.94
C ALA A 133 0.47 -0.37 6.53
N ILE A 134 -0.70 -0.39 5.93
CA ILE A 134 -1.81 0.49 6.29
C ILE A 134 -2.39 0.11 7.66
N SER A 135 -2.69 1.11 8.50
CA SER A 135 -3.34 1.01 9.82
C SER A 135 -2.53 0.34 10.93
N THR A 136 -1.31 -0.14 10.67
CA THR A 136 -0.55 -0.92 11.65
C THR A 136 0.34 -0.08 12.58
N GLY A 137 0.46 1.23 12.32
CA GLY A 137 1.19 2.15 13.18
C GLY A 137 0.31 2.67 14.32
N ILE A 138 0.12 3.99 14.36
CA ILE A 138 -0.67 4.67 15.40
C ILE A 138 -2.11 4.15 15.47
N TYR A 139 -2.69 3.75 14.32
CA TYR A 139 -4.05 3.23 14.29
C TYR A 139 -4.21 1.84 14.92
N GLY A 140 -3.11 1.17 15.22
CA GLY A 140 -3.08 0.00 16.09
C GLY A 140 -3.68 -1.28 15.56
N TYR A 141 -3.91 -1.40 14.26
CA TYR A 141 -4.40 -2.65 13.68
C TYR A 141 -3.41 -3.78 13.94
N PRO A 142 -3.84 -4.95 14.48
CA PRO A 142 -2.93 -6.07 14.72
C PRO A 142 -2.21 -6.50 13.42
N LEU A 143 -0.89 -6.56 13.49
CA LEU A 143 -0.04 -6.73 12.30
C LEU A 143 -0.37 -7.99 11.49
N SER A 144 -0.48 -9.13 12.14
CA SER A 144 -0.77 -10.40 11.45
C SER A 144 -2.10 -10.36 10.70
N GLN A 145 -3.14 -9.79 11.32
CA GLN A 145 -4.46 -9.67 10.71
C GLN A 145 -4.43 -8.69 9.54
N ALA A 146 -3.79 -7.53 9.74
CA ALA A 146 -3.69 -6.51 8.70
C ALA A 146 -2.94 -7.04 7.46
N THR A 147 -1.87 -7.79 7.66
CA THR A 147 -1.06 -8.36 6.58
C THR A 147 -1.86 -9.38 5.76
N LYS A 148 -2.64 -10.23 6.43
CA LYS A 148 -3.49 -11.20 5.74
C LYS A 148 -4.57 -10.51 4.90
N ILE A 149 -5.15 -9.43 5.40
CA ILE A 149 -6.13 -8.64 4.65
C ILE A 149 -5.47 -7.98 3.44
N ALA A 150 -4.30 -7.37 3.63
CA ALA A 150 -3.58 -6.70 2.56
C ALA A 150 -3.29 -7.66 1.39
N VAL A 151 -2.59 -8.75 1.66
CA VAL A 151 -2.18 -9.69 0.61
C VAL A 151 -3.40 -10.45 0.07
N GLY A 152 -4.32 -10.86 0.93
CA GLY A 152 -5.54 -11.57 0.51
C GLY A 152 -6.43 -10.73 -0.40
N THR A 153 -6.59 -9.45 -0.10
CA THR A 153 -7.40 -8.53 -0.93
C THR A 153 -6.73 -8.29 -2.28
N VAL A 154 -5.42 -8.04 -2.29
CA VAL A 154 -4.66 -7.86 -3.53
C VAL A 154 -4.75 -9.10 -4.40
N LYS A 155 -4.55 -10.28 -3.81
CA LYS A 155 -4.64 -11.56 -4.53
C LYS A 155 -6.03 -11.77 -5.14
N ALA A 156 -7.08 -11.57 -4.35
CA ALA A 156 -8.46 -11.72 -4.82
C ALA A 156 -8.79 -10.73 -5.94
N TYR A 157 -8.37 -9.48 -5.81
CA TYR A 157 -8.56 -8.47 -6.86
C TYR A 157 -7.94 -8.91 -8.17
N LEU A 158 -6.68 -9.33 -8.15
CA LEU A 158 -5.95 -9.72 -9.36
C LEU A 158 -6.54 -10.98 -10.01
N GLU A 159 -7.01 -11.92 -9.21
CA GLU A 159 -7.64 -13.12 -9.72
C GLU A 159 -9.02 -12.84 -10.34
N ASN A 160 -9.73 -11.83 -9.80
CA ASN A 160 -11.06 -11.45 -10.29
C ASN A 160 -11.02 -10.39 -11.40
N GLN A 161 -9.85 -9.83 -11.70
CA GLN A 161 -9.65 -8.81 -12.72
C GLN A 161 -8.56 -9.25 -13.71
N PRO A 162 -8.83 -10.24 -14.56
CA PRO A 162 -7.79 -10.76 -15.46
C PRO A 162 -7.30 -9.74 -16.47
N GLN A 163 -8.05 -8.67 -16.72
CA GLN A 163 -7.67 -7.57 -17.61
C GLN A 163 -6.86 -6.48 -16.89
N SER A 164 -6.57 -6.63 -15.61
CA SER A 164 -5.75 -5.65 -14.87
C SER A 164 -4.42 -5.41 -15.58
N ILE A 165 -4.02 -4.15 -15.66
CA ILE A 165 -2.75 -3.76 -16.27
C ILE A 165 -1.58 -3.75 -15.27
N ILE A 166 -1.86 -4.02 -14.00
CA ILE A 166 -0.84 -4.01 -12.96
C ILE A 166 0.08 -5.22 -13.12
N THR A 167 1.39 -4.96 -13.22
CA THR A 167 2.39 -6.00 -13.41
C THR A 167 3.23 -6.27 -12.16
N GLU A 168 3.27 -5.30 -11.24
CA GLU A 168 4.13 -5.39 -10.06
C GLU A 168 3.54 -4.60 -8.89
N ILE A 169 3.50 -5.26 -7.73
CA ILE A 169 3.07 -4.65 -6.47
C ILE A 169 4.13 -4.93 -5.41
N ILE A 170 4.57 -3.89 -4.71
CA ILE A 170 5.56 -3.99 -3.65
C ILE A 170 4.92 -3.61 -2.33
N PHE A 171 5.03 -4.49 -1.34
CA PHE A 171 4.69 -4.17 0.04
C PHE A 171 5.95 -3.69 0.72
N VAL A 172 6.04 -2.39 0.98
CA VAL A 172 7.23 -1.77 1.57
C VAL A 172 7.06 -1.68 3.07
N CYS A 173 7.95 -2.33 3.80
CA CYS A 173 7.88 -2.46 5.25
C CYS A 173 8.92 -1.56 5.92
N PHE A 174 8.54 -0.97 7.04
CA PHE A 174 9.42 -0.10 7.81
C PHE A 174 10.39 -0.89 8.71
N ASP A 175 9.97 -2.05 9.21
CA ASP A 175 10.74 -2.86 10.16
C ASP A 175 10.72 -4.35 9.82
N ASP A 176 11.57 -5.11 10.51
CA ASP A 176 11.73 -6.55 10.28
C ASP A 176 10.49 -7.35 10.69
N ALA A 177 9.77 -6.91 11.72
CA ALA A 177 8.55 -7.60 12.17
C ALA A 177 7.48 -7.57 11.08
N THR A 178 7.33 -6.44 10.40
CA THR A 178 6.38 -6.28 9.29
C THR A 178 6.79 -7.14 8.10
N VAL A 179 8.08 -7.16 7.76
CA VAL A 179 8.60 -8.04 6.69
C VAL A 179 8.27 -9.50 7.01
N ALA A 180 8.52 -9.95 8.24
CA ALA A 180 8.27 -11.32 8.65
C ALA A 180 6.78 -11.68 8.53
N ALA A 181 5.88 -10.76 8.87
CA ALA A 181 4.44 -10.98 8.77
C ALA A 181 4.01 -11.16 7.31
N TYR A 182 4.53 -10.35 6.39
CA TYR A 182 4.26 -10.49 4.95
C TYR A 182 4.84 -11.79 4.39
N GLU A 183 6.08 -12.11 4.73
CA GLU A 183 6.72 -13.36 4.26
C GLU A 183 5.93 -14.59 4.73
N GLN A 184 5.45 -14.58 5.96
CA GLN A 184 4.63 -15.68 6.49
C GLN A 184 3.31 -15.79 5.72
N THR A 185 2.67 -14.67 5.42
CA THR A 185 1.43 -14.66 4.63
C THR A 185 1.67 -15.16 3.22
N PHE A 186 2.76 -14.77 2.58
CA PHE A 186 3.13 -15.28 1.25
C PHE A 186 3.31 -16.79 1.25
N LYS A 187 3.99 -17.33 2.26
CA LYS A 187 4.18 -18.78 2.41
C LYS A 187 2.84 -19.52 2.55
N GLU A 188 1.94 -18.99 3.34
CA GLU A 188 0.61 -19.59 3.54
C GLU A 188 -0.19 -19.63 2.25
N LEU A 189 -0.17 -18.54 1.47
CA LEU A 189 -0.89 -18.46 0.21
C LEU A 189 -0.26 -19.33 -0.87
N GLU A 190 1.05 -19.45 -0.92
CA GLU A 190 1.73 -20.34 -1.86
C GLU A 190 1.38 -21.81 -1.59
N ARG A 191 1.33 -22.22 -0.32
CA ARG A 191 0.94 -23.60 0.05
C ARG A 191 -0.47 -23.94 -0.40
N ARG A 192 -1.40 -22.97 -0.38
CA ARG A 192 -2.78 -23.17 -0.84
C ARG A 192 -2.89 -23.31 -2.35
N ASN A 193 -1.92 -22.75 -3.08
CA ASN A 193 -1.87 -22.82 -4.54
C ASN A 193 -1.15 -24.07 -5.06
N ALA A 194 -0.48 -24.81 -4.17
CA ALA A 194 0.27 -26.02 -4.55
C ALA A 194 -0.64 -27.23 -4.72
#